data_5d0b2635cbde7c4e8820c104acfe84b5
#
_entry.id   5d0b2635cbde7c4e8820c104acfe84b5
#
_cell.length_a   1.000
_cell.length_b   1.000
_cell.length_c   1.000
_cell.angle_alpha   90.00
_cell.angle_beta   90.00
_cell.angle_gamma   90.00
#
_symmetry.space_group_name_H-M   'P 1'
#
loop_
_entity.id
_entity.type
_entity.pdbx_description
1 polymer ?
#
loop_
_entity_poly.entity_id
_entity_poly.type
_entity_poly.pdbx_seq_one_letter_code
_entity_poly.pdbx_strand_id
1 'polypeptide(L)'
;MNLNLRAKQNNSYDAIVVGTGISGGWAAKELSEKGLNTLVLERGRDVKHVDDYPTMTKDPWEFPNADQVSHEEAQHYKKQMRTGFTIRESIKHWWVKDTEQPYEEVKRFDWIRGYHVGGRSLTWGRHSYRLSPMDFEAPLKDGVGIDWPIRYEDIESWYSYVEKFAGISGKAEGLAQLPDGEFLPPMELNCVENHLKSSMADHFNRILTVGRVANLTQPHNGRGQCQHRDLCMRGCPYGAYFSSNAATLPAAEATGNMTLRPNSIVNSVIYDPELGKATGVQIIDAETGEMEEFYSKIIFLNASCMNTTLIMLNSISDRFPDGLGNDSGQLGRNVMDHHFQAGAEGEYDGFEEEYYWGRRPNGFYIPRYRNIGNNDRNYIRGFGYEGSASREGWQRGVAEMQIGSDLKSSLTKPGKWTLGMTAFGEMLPHPDNRVWLNHDKTDKWGQPTLVFDAEFRENEFKMREDMKNDAAEMLEAAGLKNINIFDTPNAPGHGIHEMGTARMGRDPKSSVLNEWNQIHSVKNVFVTDGACMTSSACQNPSLTYMALTARAANYATEQLNKGDL
;
A
#
# COMPACT_ATOMS: atom_id res chain seq x y z
N MET A 1 21.56 -8.15 -43.29
CA MET A 1 20.26 -7.73 -42.73
C MET A 1 20.34 -7.91 -41.20
N ASN A 2 20.30 -6.85 -40.45
CA ASN A 2 20.63 -6.84 -39.01
C ASN A 2 19.62 -7.67 -38.21
N LEU A 3 20.05 -8.76 -37.60
CA LEU A 3 19.27 -9.59 -36.67
C LEU A 3 18.66 -8.73 -35.53
N ASN A 4 19.35 -7.70 -35.08
CA ASN A 4 18.88 -6.75 -34.05
C ASN A 4 17.66 -5.91 -34.50
N LEU A 5 17.48 -5.60 -35.78
CA LEU A 5 16.30 -4.85 -36.24
C LEU A 5 15.02 -5.71 -36.22
N ARG A 6 15.10 -7.02 -36.46
CA ARG A 6 13.95 -7.93 -36.36
C ARG A 6 13.56 -8.18 -34.91
N ALA A 7 14.52 -8.39 -34.02
CA ALA A 7 14.26 -8.52 -32.57
C ALA A 7 13.60 -7.26 -32.02
N LYS A 8 14.07 -6.06 -32.40
CA LYS A 8 13.49 -4.78 -32.00
C LYS A 8 12.04 -4.60 -32.50
N GLN A 9 11.70 -5.08 -33.67
CA GLN A 9 10.34 -5.03 -34.20
C GLN A 9 9.38 -5.99 -33.47
N ASN A 10 9.85 -7.14 -33.02
CA ASN A 10 9.04 -8.15 -32.35
C ASN A 10 8.76 -7.79 -30.87
N ASN A 11 9.63 -6.97 -30.24
CA ASN A 11 9.56 -6.58 -28.84
C ASN A 11 9.10 -5.12 -28.66
N SER A 12 8.31 -4.59 -29.61
CA SER A 12 7.84 -3.21 -29.58
C SER A 12 6.35 -3.12 -29.26
N TYR A 13 6.02 -2.22 -28.33
CA TYR A 13 4.68 -1.98 -27.82
C TYR A 13 4.35 -0.48 -27.86
N ASP A 14 3.09 -0.10 -27.67
CA ASP A 14 2.75 1.30 -27.46
C ASP A 14 3.11 1.75 -26.05
N ALA A 15 2.89 0.86 -25.07
CA ALA A 15 3.18 1.13 -23.67
C ALA A 15 3.86 -0.06 -22.97
N ILE A 16 4.74 0.24 -22.02
CA ILE A 16 5.26 -0.72 -21.05
C ILE A 16 4.83 -0.30 -19.65
N VAL A 17 4.28 -1.26 -18.89
CA VAL A 17 3.96 -1.10 -17.46
C VAL A 17 4.87 -2.02 -16.66
N VAL A 18 5.60 -1.47 -15.71
CA VAL A 18 6.52 -2.22 -14.83
C VAL A 18 5.87 -2.44 -13.47
N GLY A 19 5.57 -3.70 -13.16
CA GLY A 19 4.85 -4.12 -11.95
C GLY A 19 3.35 -4.30 -12.17
N THR A 20 2.77 -5.23 -11.42
CA THR A 20 1.35 -5.63 -11.49
C THR A 20 0.58 -5.36 -10.21
N GLY A 21 1.19 -4.64 -9.26
CA GLY A 21 0.56 -4.24 -8.00
C GLY A 21 -0.60 -3.27 -8.19
N ILE A 22 -1.00 -2.59 -7.12
CA ILE A 22 -2.16 -1.68 -7.13
C ILE A 22 -2.08 -0.66 -8.26
N SER A 23 -1.00 0.10 -8.37
CA SER A 23 -0.83 1.13 -9.42
C SER A 23 -0.56 0.51 -10.80
N GLY A 24 0.31 -0.51 -10.89
CA GLY A 24 0.61 -1.16 -12.17
C GLY A 24 -0.60 -1.85 -12.81
N GLY A 25 -1.44 -2.52 -12.01
CA GLY A 25 -2.69 -3.09 -12.49
C GLY A 25 -3.66 -2.02 -13.04
N TRP A 26 -3.72 -0.84 -12.42
CA TRP A 26 -4.49 0.29 -12.93
C TRP A 26 -3.92 0.84 -14.23
N ALA A 27 -2.60 1.03 -14.32
CA ALA A 27 -1.95 1.45 -15.56
C ALA A 27 -2.22 0.47 -16.70
N ALA A 28 -2.08 -0.83 -16.44
CA ALA A 28 -2.38 -1.88 -17.43
C ALA A 28 -3.82 -1.80 -17.93
N LYS A 29 -4.80 -1.68 -17.02
CA LYS A 29 -6.21 -1.53 -17.36
C LYS A 29 -6.45 -0.29 -18.21
N GLU A 30 -6.04 0.88 -17.74
CA GLU A 30 -6.33 2.15 -18.42
C GLU A 30 -5.73 2.21 -19.83
N LEU A 31 -4.47 1.80 -19.98
CA LEU A 31 -3.78 1.86 -21.27
C LEU A 31 -4.37 0.84 -22.25
N SER A 32 -4.66 -0.38 -21.80
CA SER A 32 -5.24 -1.43 -22.66
C SER A 32 -6.68 -1.11 -23.08
N GLU A 33 -7.52 -0.57 -22.18
CA GLU A 33 -8.89 -0.13 -22.50
C GLU A 33 -8.91 1.05 -23.48
N LYS A 34 -7.85 1.87 -23.51
CA LYS A 34 -7.67 2.96 -24.47
C LYS A 34 -7.09 2.50 -25.81
N GLY A 35 -6.94 1.17 -26.00
CA GLY A 35 -6.52 0.56 -27.25
C GLY A 35 -5.01 0.51 -27.48
N LEU A 36 -4.19 0.81 -26.47
CA LEU A 36 -2.73 0.71 -26.59
C LEU A 36 -2.27 -0.75 -26.42
N ASN A 37 -1.42 -1.22 -27.33
CA ASN A 37 -0.73 -2.49 -27.18
C ASN A 37 0.25 -2.39 -26.00
N THR A 38 -0.10 -3.00 -24.87
CA THR A 38 0.53 -2.78 -23.57
C THR A 38 1.25 -4.04 -23.11
N LEU A 39 2.57 -3.95 -22.90
CA LEU A 39 3.35 -4.97 -22.22
C LEU A 39 3.39 -4.70 -20.72
N VAL A 40 3.02 -5.69 -19.91
CA VAL A 40 3.07 -5.63 -18.47
C VAL A 40 4.12 -6.59 -17.95
N LEU A 41 5.16 -6.06 -17.31
CA LEU A 41 6.31 -6.79 -16.81
C LEU A 41 6.21 -6.96 -15.29
N GLU A 42 6.24 -8.20 -14.82
CA GLU A 42 6.23 -8.53 -13.41
C GLU A 42 7.50 -9.28 -13.00
N ARG A 43 8.16 -8.80 -11.94
CA ARG A 43 9.39 -9.40 -11.42
C ARG A 43 9.20 -10.84 -10.96
N GLY A 44 8.07 -11.11 -10.32
CA GLY A 44 7.80 -12.38 -9.68
C GLY A 44 7.03 -13.37 -10.57
N ARG A 45 6.71 -14.51 -9.95
CA ARG A 45 5.97 -15.60 -10.59
C ARG A 45 4.55 -15.20 -10.99
N ASP A 46 3.99 -15.92 -11.91
CA ASP A 46 2.56 -15.83 -12.20
C ASP A 46 1.71 -16.26 -11.00
N VAL A 47 0.61 -15.57 -10.80
CA VAL A 47 -0.42 -15.89 -9.79
C VAL A 47 -1.79 -15.63 -10.41
N LYS A 48 -2.49 -16.69 -10.72
CA LYS A 48 -3.85 -16.63 -11.23
C LYS A 48 -4.85 -16.50 -10.10
N HIS A 49 -5.86 -15.68 -10.33
CA HIS A 49 -6.94 -15.47 -9.36
C HIS A 49 -7.62 -16.81 -9.04
N VAL A 50 -7.73 -17.12 -7.75
CA VAL A 50 -8.28 -18.35 -7.16
C VAL A 50 -7.37 -19.58 -7.36
N ASP A 51 -6.95 -19.89 -8.58
CA ASP A 51 -6.24 -21.13 -8.91
C ASP A 51 -4.91 -21.25 -8.13
N ASP A 52 -4.20 -20.12 -7.94
CA ASP A 52 -2.90 -20.08 -7.28
C ASP A 52 -2.96 -19.55 -5.83
N TYR A 53 -4.09 -19.76 -5.13
CA TYR A 53 -4.25 -19.44 -3.72
C TYR A 53 -4.20 -20.72 -2.86
N PRO A 54 -3.00 -21.22 -2.53
CA PRO A 54 -2.81 -22.60 -2.04
C PRO A 54 -3.37 -22.86 -0.64
N THR A 55 -3.68 -21.80 0.09
CA THR A 55 -4.11 -21.90 1.50
C THR A 55 -5.51 -21.34 1.76
N MET A 56 -6.18 -20.83 0.73
CA MET A 56 -7.44 -20.08 0.89
C MET A 56 -8.59 -20.87 1.54
N THR A 57 -8.57 -22.20 1.43
CA THR A 57 -9.63 -23.08 1.95
C THR A 57 -9.17 -24.01 3.06
N LYS A 58 -7.87 -23.99 3.41
CA LYS A 58 -7.34 -24.87 4.46
C LYS A 58 -7.85 -24.48 5.84
N ASP A 59 -8.12 -25.48 6.64
CA ASP A 59 -8.47 -25.31 8.05
C ASP A 59 -7.22 -25.07 8.92
N PRO A 60 -7.35 -24.46 10.10
CA PRO A 60 -6.20 -24.16 10.96
C PRO A 60 -5.37 -25.39 11.35
N TRP A 61 -5.98 -26.54 11.49
CA TRP A 61 -5.32 -27.82 11.85
C TRP A 61 -4.58 -28.50 10.68
N GLU A 62 -4.74 -28.01 9.45
CA GLU A 62 -3.99 -28.49 8.28
C GLU A 62 -2.61 -27.85 8.16
N PHE A 63 -2.30 -26.84 8.98
CA PHE A 63 -0.99 -26.21 8.98
C PHE A 63 -0.06 -26.87 9.99
N PRO A 64 1.18 -27.20 9.59
CA PRO A 64 2.19 -27.72 10.51
C PRO A 64 2.51 -26.69 11.58
N ASN A 65 2.99 -27.16 12.73
CA ASN A 65 3.48 -26.33 13.84
C ASN A 65 2.49 -25.23 14.29
N ALA A 66 1.18 -25.47 14.23
CA ALA A 66 0.15 -24.47 14.54
C ALA A 66 0.35 -23.15 13.76
N ASP A 67 0.58 -23.24 12.45
CA ASP A 67 0.82 -22.13 11.52
C ASP A 67 2.16 -21.40 11.69
N GLN A 68 3.10 -21.94 12.47
CA GLN A 68 4.44 -21.39 12.60
C GLN A 68 5.40 -22.06 11.62
N VAL A 69 6.31 -21.27 11.03
CA VAL A 69 7.37 -21.81 10.19
C VAL A 69 8.46 -22.49 11.02
N SER A 70 9.17 -23.46 10.43
CA SER A 70 10.30 -24.10 11.10
C SER A 70 11.44 -23.10 11.40
N HIS A 71 12.27 -23.43 12.39
CA HIS A 71 13.44 -22.61 12.72
C HIS A 71 14.41 -22.48 11.53
N GLU A 72 14.60 -23.54 10.76
CA GLU A 72 15.43 -23.53 9.56
C GLU A 72 14.87 -22.56 8.51
N GLU A 73 13.58 -22.65 8.21
CA GLU A 73 12.95 -21.78 7.24
C GLU A 73 12.92 -20.32 7.68
N ALA A 74 12.75 -20.05 8.97
CA ALA A 74 12.76 -18.71 9.54
C ALA A 74 14.07 -17.95 9.25
N GLN A 75 15.21 -18.67 9.06
CA GLN A 75 16.50 -18.04 8.71
C GLN A 75 16.45 -17.31 7.35
N HIS A 76 15.56 -17.72 6.44
CA HIS A 76 15.39 -17.07 5.13
C HIS A 76 14.58 -15.77 5.20
N TYR A 77 13.86 -15.53 6.29
CA TYR A 77 12.91 -14.41 6.44
C TYR A 77 13.21 -13.51 7.64
N LYS A 78 14.46 -13.42 8.08
CA LYS A 78 14.83 -12.73 9.33
C LYS A 78 14.30 -11.30 9.45
N LYS A 79 14.35 -10.54 8.36
CA LYS A 79 13.86 -9.16 8.33
C LYS A 79 12.33 -9.10 8.18
N GLN A 80 11.73 -9.95 7.33
CA GLN A 80 10.28 -10.03 7.18
C GLN A 80 9.60 -10.44 8.49
N MET A 81 10.19 -11.34 9.26
CA MET A 81 9.65 -11.80 10.55
C MET A 81 9.57 -10.70 11.62
N ARG A 82 10.38 -9.65 11.51
CA ARG A 82 10.34 -8.52 12.46
C ARG A 82 8.97 -7.81 12.51
N THR A 83 8.17 -7.96 11.46
CA THR A 83 6.84 -7.36 11.36
C THR A 83 5.79 -8.07 12.24
N GLY A 84 6.02 -9.33 12.61
CA GLY A 84 5.14 -10.14 13.44
C GLY A 84 3.92 -10.78 12.73
N PHE A 85 3.59 -10.36 11.50
CA PHE A 85 2.37 -10.83 10.83
C PHE A 85 2.60 -11.42 9.42
N THR A 86 3.80 -11.34 8.85
CA THR A 86 4.05 -11.75 7.46
C THR A 86 4.38 -13.24 7.31
N ILE A 87 5.20 -13.80 8.20
CA ILE A 87 5.78 -15.14 8.01
C ILE A 87 5.05 -16.16 8.88
N ARG A 88 4.11 -16.86 8.25
CA ARG A 88 3.37 -18.01 8.77
C ARG A 88 3.21 -19.03 7.66
N GLU A 89 3.02 -20.31 8.00
CA GLU A 89 2.79 -21.39 7.03
C GLU A 89 1.64 -21.07 6.05
N SER A 90 0.58 -20.43 6.57
CA SER A 90 -0.61 -20.09 5.80
C SER A 90 -0.40 -18.98 4.75
N ILE A 91 0.62 -18.11 4.90
CA ILE A 91 0.79 -16.91 4.07
C ILE A 91 2.23 -16.64 3.61
N LYS A 92 3.22 -17.44 4.05
CA LYS A 92 4.64 -17.23 3.71
C LYS A 92 4.91 -17.20 2.21
N HIS A 93 4.11 -17.88 1.42
CA HIS A 93 4.25 -17.98 -0.04
C HIS A 93 4.04 -16.64 -0.79
N TRP A 94 3.54 -15.61 -0.11
CA TRP A 94 3.43 -14.26 -0.65
C TRP A 94 4.70 -13.42 -0.48
N TRP A 95 5.57 -13.79 0.45
CA TRP A 95 6.65 -12.94 0.92
C TRP A 95 8.02 -13.36 0.38
N VAL A 96 8.87 -12.37 0.20
CA VAL A 96 10.21 -12.54 -0.33
C VAL A 96 11.14 -13.11 0.73
N LYS A 97 12.03 -14.01 0.34
CA LYS A 97 13.14 -14.48 1.18
C LYS A 97 14.28 -13.46 1.21
N ASP A 98 14.64 -12.98 2.39
CA ASP A 98 15.72 -12.00 2.57
C ASP A 98 17.09 -12.54 2.10
N THR A 99 17.28 -13.86 2.15
CA THR A 99 18.52 -14.52 1.68
C THR A 99 18.64 -14.55 0.15
N GLU A 100 17.55 -14.50 -0.58
CA GLU A 100 17.55 -14.47 -2.05
C GLU A 100 17.56 -13.05 -2.60
N GLN A 101 16.97 -12.13 -1.86
CA GLN A 101 16.78 -10.74 -2.25
C GLN A 101 17.12 -9.83 -1.07
N PRO A 102 18.40 -9.69 -0.75
CA PRO A 102 18.86 -8.90 0.38
C PRO A 102 18.65 -7.40 0.15
N TYR A 103 18.62 -6.66 1.24
CA TYR A 103 18.80 -5.21 1.30
C TYR A 103 19.61 -4.84 2.53
N GLU A 104 20.15 -3.63 2.56
CA GLU A 104 21.01 -3.15 3.64
C GLU A 104 20.33 -2.03 4.41
N GLU A 105 20.74 -1.86 5.65
CA GLU A 105 20.17 -0.90 6.59
C GLU A 105 21.30 -0.18 7.33
N VAL A 106 21.37 1.14 7.19
CA VAL A 106 22.15 2.00 8.10
C VAL A 106 21.36 2.17 9.40
N LYS A 107 20.04 2.41 9.26
CA LYS A 107 19.04 2.35 10.31
C LYS A 107 17.98 1.33 9.94
N ARG A 108 17.39 0.66 10.94
CA ARG A 108 16.36 -0.36 10.72
C ARG A 108 15.26 0.16 9.79
N PHE A 109 14.96 -0.64 8.77
CA PHE A 109 13.86 -0.41 7.84
C PHE A 109 13.15 -1.74 7.58
N ASP A 110 11.85 -1.80 7.80
CA ASP A 110 11.10 -3.05 7.70
C ASP A 110 10.44 -3.16 6.31
N TRP A 111 11.24 -3.42 5.28
CA TRP A 111 10.74 -3.46 3.90
C TRP A 111 9.99 -4.77 3.59
N ILE A 112 8.66 -4.70 3.58
CA ILE A 112 7.75 -5.82 3.34
C ILE A 112 7.53 -5.98 1.82
N ARG A 113 7.89 -7.14 1.26
CA ARG A 113 7.89 -7.38 -0.18
C ARG A 113 7.16 -8.65 -0.56
N GLY A 114 6.30 -8.55 -1.60
CA GLY A 114 5.70 -9.69 -2.26
C GLY A 114 5.94 -9.58 -3.76
N TYR A 115 6.73 -10.50 -4.34
CA TYR A 115 7.07 -10.51 -5.76
C TYR A 115 6.32 -11.63 -6.47
N HIS A 116 5.20 -11.27 -7.05
CA HIS A 116 4.31 -12.12 -7.83
C HIS A 116 3.28 -11.23 -8.56
N VAL A 117 2.64 -11.77 -9.57
CA VAL A 117 1.54 -11.07 -10.26
C VAL A 117 0.48 -10.64 -9.24
N GLY A 118 0.12 -9.37 -9.30
CA GLY A 118 -0.76 -8.69 -8.34
C GLY A 118 -0.05 -8.06 -7.14
N GLY A 119 1.18 -8.47 -6.83
CA GLY A 119 1.98 -7.91 -5.75
C GLY A 119 1.21 -7.80 -4.43
N ARG A 120 1.52 -6.78 -3.64
CA ARG A 120 0.87 -6.53 -2.35
C ARG A 120 -0.64 -6.22 -2.43
N SER A 121 -1.24 -6.09 -3.63
CA SER A 121 -2.70 -5.98 -3.76
C SER A 121 -3.45 -7.23 -3.27
N LEU A 122 -2.76 -8.38 -3.17
CA LEU A 122 -3.32 -9.60 -2.57
C LEU A 122 -3.32 -9.58 -1.05
N THR A 123 -2.48 -8.77 -0.42
CA THR A 123 -2.23 -8.80 1.04
C THR A 123 -2.44 -7.45 1.75
N TRP A 124 -2.86 -6.41 1.05
CA TRP A 124 -3.07 -5.06 1.62
C TRP A 124 -4.24 -4.98 2.60
N GLY A 125 -4.29 -3.92 3.41
CA GLY A 125 -5.33 -3.67 4.41
C GLY A 125 -6.71 -3.31 3.82
N ARG A 126 -6.82 -2.94 2.58
CA ARG A 126 -8.03 -2.50 1.85
C ARG A 126 -8.64 -1.18 2.32
N HIS A 127 -8.06 -0.50 3.29
CA HIS A 127 -8.47 0.85 3.68
C HIS A 127 -8.40 1.81 2.49
N SER A 128 -9.44 2.59 2.30
CA SER A 128 -9.63 3.39 1.09
C SER A 128 -10.19 4.76 1.47
N TYR A 129 -9.28 5.67 1.80
CA TYR A 129 -9.61 7.04 2.19
C TYR A 129 -9.03 8.01 1.19
N ARG A 130 -9.78 9.05 0.85
CA ARG A 130 -9.28 10.16 0.03
C ARG A 130 -8.37 11.05 0.87
N LEU A 131 -7.30 11.55 0.29
CA LEU A 131 -6.64 12.74 0.83
C LEU A 131 -7.59 13.92 0.71
N SER A 132 -7.58 14.80 1.71
CA SER A 132 -8.43 15.99 1.74
C SER A 132 -7.74 17.22 1.10
N PRO A 133 -8.47 18.30 0.78
CA PRO A 133 -7.85 19.58 0.39
C PRO A 133 -6.76 20.02 1.35
N MET A 134 -6.97 19.80 2.65
CA MET A 134 -6.01 20.15 3.70
C MET A 134 -4.69 19.40 3.55
N ASP A 135 -4.71 18.12 3.13
CA ASP A 135 -3.51 17.30 2.97
C ASP A 135 -2.67 17.75 1.77
N PHE A 136 -3.32 18.15 0.65
CA PHE A 136 -2.63 18.73 -0.51
C PHE A 136 -2.02 20.12 -0.24
N GLU A 137 -2.59 20.89 0.66
CA GLU A 137 -2.12 22.23 1.00
C GLU A 137 -1.14 22.25 2.18
N ALA A 138 -1.05 21.17 2.94
CA ALA A 138 -0.28 21.12 4.17
C ALA A 138 1.19 21.51 3.99
N PRO A 139 1.95 21.01 2.98
CA PRO A 139 3.35 21.42 2.80
C PRO A 139 3.51 22.91 2.50
N LEU A 140 2.56 23.53 1.79
CA LEU A 140 2.57 24.97 1.54
C LEU A 140 2.30 25.77 2.81
N LYS A 141 1.38 25.30 3.66
CA LYS A 141 0.95 26.00 4.87
C LYS A 141 1.98 25.95 6.01
N ASP A 142 2.60 24.81 6.21
CA ASP A 142 3.57 24.62 7.31
C ASP A 142 5.04 24.76 6.87
N GLY A 143 5.31 24.81 5.55
CA GLY A 143 6.65 24.98 4.99
C GLY A 143 7.54 23.75 5.12
N VAL A 144 6.97 22.56 5.45
CA VAL A 144 7.72 21.30 5.54
C VAL A 144 7.51 20.46 4.29
N GLY A 145 8.62 20.13 3.62
CA GLY A 145 8.62 19.50 2.31
C GLY A 145 8.52 20.53 1.17
N ILE A 146 7.81 20.18 0.12
CA ILE A 146 7.51 21.06 -1.03
C ILE A 146 6.00 21.05 -1.30
N ASP A 147 5.50 22.12 -1.91
CA ASP A 147 4.09 22.19 -2.29
C ASP A 147 3.72 21.13 -3.32
N TRP A 148 2.55 20.51 -3.15
CA TRP A 148 1.98 19.63 -4.15
C TRP A 148 1.74 20.37 -5.47
N PRO A 149 2.09 19.80 -6.63
CA PRO A 149 1.83 20.45 -7.92
C PRO A 149 0.34 20.45 -8.31
N ILE A 150 -0.46 19.66 -7.61
CA ILE A 150 -1.92 19.49 -7.80
C ILE A 150 -2.69 19.87 -6.52
N ARG A 151 -4.01 20.03 -6.66
CA ARG A 151 -4.97 20.23 -5.57
C ARG A 151 -6.02 19.11 -5.57
N TYR A 152 -6.87 19.09 -4.56
CA TYR A 152 -7.92 18.08 -4.43
C TYR A 152 -8.86 18.04 -5.67
N GLU A 153 -9.21 19.20 -6.20
CA GLU A 153 -10.07 19.37 -7.36
C GLU A 153 -9.50 18.73 -8.64
N ASP A 154 -8.17 18.65 -8.75
CA ASP A 154 -7.47 18.02 -9.89
C ASP A 154 -7.57 16.49 -9.88
N ILE A 155 -7.95 15.88 -8.74
CA ILE A 155 -7.97 14.43 -8.56
C ILE A 155 -9.33 13.89 -8.08
N GLU A 156 -10.25 14.74 -7.63
CA GLU A 156 -11.55 14.35 -7.05
C GLU A 156 -12.35 13.42 -7.97
N SER A 157 -12.46 13.77 -9.25
CA SER A 157 -13.17 12.96 -10.24
C SER A 157 -12.51 11.59 -10.46
N TRP A 158 -11.19 11.51 -10.33
CA TRP A 158 -10.41 10.27 -10.43
C TRP A 158 -10.59 9.38 -9.20
N TYR A 159 -10.74 9.95 -8.01
CA TYR A 159 -11.15 9.20 -6.83
C TYR A 159 -12.52 8.55 -7.06
N SER A 160 -13.52 9.31 -7.50
CA SER A 160 -14.86 8.79 -7.79
C SER A 160 -14.83 7.68 -8.85
N TYR A 161 -14.03 7.85 -9.90
CA TYR A 161 -13.84 6.85 -10.95
C TYR A 161 -13.29 5.53 -10.40
N VAL A 162 -12.24 5.62 -9.59
CA VAL A 162 -11.58 4.46 -8.98
C VAL A 162 -12.49 3.77 -7.97
N GLU A 163 -13.15 4.52 -7.11
CA GLU A 163 -14.08 4.00 -6.10
C GLU A 163 -15.21 3.19 -6.73
N LYS A 164 -15.81 3.72 -7.81
CA LYS A 164 -16.86 3.01 -8.56
C LYS A 164 -16.36 1.70 -9.14
N PHE A 165 -15.19 1.68 -9.76
CA PHE A 165 -14.66 0.46 -10.37
C PHE A 165 -14.23 -0.57 -9.30
N ALA A 166 -13.50 -0.13 -8.29
CA ALA A 166 -13.00 -1.00 -7.22
C ALA A 166 -14.12 -1.57 -6.35
N GLY A 167 -15.21 -0.84 -6.19
CA GLY A 167 -16.31 -1.20 -5.29
C GLY A 167 -15.95 -0.92 -3.83
N ILE A 168 -15.73 0.36 -3.50
CA ILE A 168 -15.45 0.77 -2.13
C ILE A 168 -16.75 0.79 -1.34
N SER A 169 -16.82 0.08 -0.22
CA SER A 169 -17.92 0.20 0.74
C SER A 169 -17.58 1.22 1.82
N GLY A 170 -18.57 1.99 2.24
CA GLY A 170 -18.35 3.04 3.23
C GLY A 170 -19.55 3.91 3.46
N LYS A 171 -19.38 4.95 4.26
CA LYS A 171 -20.42 5.92 4.61
C LYS A 171 -19.92 7.34 4.39
N ALA A 172 -20.79 8.17 3.78
CA ALA A 172 -20.62 9.61 3.70
C ALA A 172 -20.87 10.24 5.08
N GLU A 173 -19.95 11.07 5.55
CA GLU A 173 -20.04 11.73 6.87
C GLU A 173 -19.99 13.27 6.76
N GLY A 174 -19.78 13.82 5.56
CA GLY A 174 -19.77 15.28 5.31
C GLY A 174 -18.59 16.01 5.95
N LEU A 175 -17.43 15.35 6.13
CA LEU A 175 -16.28 15.90 6.83
C LEU A 175 -15.25 16.47 5.85
N ALA A 176 -14.80 17.70 6.07
CA ALA A 176 -13.78 18.33 5.23
C ALA A 176 -12.43 17.58 5.23
N GLN A 177 -12.04 17.01 6.37
CA GLN A 177 -10.81 16.23 6.52
C GLN A 177 -10.95 14.76 6.10
N LEU A 178 -12.14 14.32 5.73
CA LEU A 178 -12.43 13.00 5.18
C LEU A 178 -13.46 13.11 4.06
N PRO A 179 -13.08 13.63 2.89
CA PRO A 179 -14.02 13.88 1.78
C PRO A 179 -14.84 12.64 1.45
N ASP A 180 -16.11 12.86 1.14
CA ASP A 180 -17.01 11.77 0.78
C ASP A 180 -16.73 11.27 -0.63
N GLY A 181 -17.07 10.01 -0.86
CA GLY A 181 -16.82 9.29 -2.11
C GLY A 181 -18.05 8.57 -2.62
N GLU A 182 -17.82 7.74 -3.64
CA GLU A 182 -18.84 6.90 -4.29
C GLU A 182 -18.80 5.50 -3.66
N PHE A 183 -19.71 5.25 -2.70
CA PHE A 183 -19.66 4.04 -1.89
C PHE A 183 -20.76 3.04 -2.21
N LEU A 184 -20.41 1.76 -2.15
CA LEU A 184 -21.36 0.67 -1.90
C LEU A 184 -21.89 0.80 -0.46
N PRO A 185 -23.03 0.16 -0.13
CA PRO A 185 -23.56 0.17 1.23
C PRO A 185 -22.47 -0.16 2.26
N PRO A 186 -22.42 0.55 3.39
CA PRO A 186 -21.42 0.30 4.43
C PRO A 186 -21.64 -1.06 5.13
N MET A 187 -20.58 -1.60 5.68
CA MET A 187 -20.70 -2.66 6.69
C MET A 187 -21.18 -2.07 8.01
N GLU A 188 -21.89 -2.86 8.82
CA GLU A 188 -22.43 -2.40 10.10
C GLU A 188 -21.36 -2.43 11.20
N LEU A 189 -21.43 -1.48 12.13
CA LEU A 189 -20.69 -1.53 13.38
C LEU A 189 -21.36 -2.54 14.34
N ASN A 190 -20.57 -3.24 15.14
CA ASN A 190 -21.13 -4.11 16.19
C ASN A 190 -21.59 -3.32 17.42
N CYS A 191 -22.18 -4.01 18.42
CA CYS A 191 -22.75 -3.38 19.61
C CYS A 191 -21.74 -2.54 20.39
N VAL A 192 -20.52 -3.03 20.61
CA VAL A 192 -19.47 -2.32 21.36
C VAL A 192 -18.91 -1.12 20.56
N GLU A 193 -18.75 -1.28 19.24
CA GLU A 193 -18.33 -0.18 18.36
C GLU A 193 -19.38 0.93 18.29
N ASN A 194 -20.68 0.58 18.27
CA ASN A 194 -21.77 1.56 18.36
C ASN A 194 -21.80 2.26 19.72
N HIS A 195 -21.50 1.56 20.81
CA HIS A 195 -21.35 2.14 22.13
C HIS A 195 -20.19 3.14 22.16
N LEU A 196 -19.01 2.75 21.65
CA LEU A 196 -17.87 3.68 21.52
C LEU A 196 -18.23 4.90 20.66
N LYS A 197 -18.93 4.70 19.53
CA LYS A 197 -19.37 5.79 18.66
C LYS A 197 -20.22 6.81 19.40
N SER A 198 -21.18 6.37 20.23
CA SER A 198 -21.99 7.26 21.05
C SER A 198 -21.14 8.00 22.07
N SER A 199 -20.25 7.30 22.77
CA SER A 199 -19.32 7.92 23.72
C SER A 199 -18.42 8.98 23.06
N MET A 200 -17.92 8.72 21.83
CA MET A 200 -17.11 9.71 21.09
C MET A 200 -17.88 10.98 20.76
N ALA A 201 -19.15 10.85 20.39
CA ALA A 201 -20.00 12.01 20.13
C ALA A 201 -20.31 12.79 21.40
N ASP A 202 -20.67 12.10 22.48
CA ASP A 202 -21.14 12.70 23.73
C ASP A 202 -20.02 13.39 24.52
N HIS A 203 -18.84 12.77 24.60
CA HIS A 203 -17.74 13.24 25.45
C HIS A 203 -16.70 14.08 24.70
N PHE A 204 -16.52 13.85 23.41
CA PHE A 204 -15.41 14.45 22.66
C PHE A 204 -15.85 15.26 21.42
N ASN A 205 -17.14 15.22 21.07
CA ASN A 205 -17.63 15.77 19.79
C ASN A 205 -16.83 15.27 18.59
N ARG A 206 -16.48 13.96 18.59
CA ARG A 206 -15.70 13.30 17.54
C ARG A 206 -16.58 12.34 16.77
N ILE A 207 -16.30 12.22 15.48
CA ILE A 207 -16.97 11.27 14.59
C ILE A 207 -16.20 9.95 14.60
N LEU A 208 -16.92 8.87 14.88
CA LEU A 208 -16.49 7.50 14.58
C LEU A 208 -17.38 6.97 13.45
N THR A 209 -16.77 6.53 12.37
CA THR A 209 -17.46 5.96 11.22
C THR A 209 -17.02 4.51 10.98
N VAL A 210 -17.77 3.76 10.17
CA VAL A 210 -17.31 2.46 9.68
C VAL A 210 -16.12 2.66 8.74
N GLY A 211 -15.15 1.75 8.74
CA GLY A 211 -14.00 1.81 7.83
C GLY A 211 -14.47 1.83 6.37
N ARG A 212 -13.93 2.76 5.57
CA ARG A 212 -14.11 2.77 4.11
C ARG A 212 -13.13 1.77 3.51
N VAL A 213 -13.64 0.75 2.84
CA VAL A 213 -12.83 -0.41 2.48
C VAL A 213 -13.15 -0.93 1.08
N ALA A 214 -12.11 -1.40 0.41
CA ALA A 214 -12.22 -2.05 -0.90
C ALA A 214 -12.71 -3.51 -0.77
N ASN A 215 -13.76 -3.72 0.03
CA ASN A 215 -14.45 -5.01 0.21
C ASN A 215 -15.92 -4.87 -0.19
N LEU A 216 -16.40 -5.77 -1.02
CA LEU A 216 -17.74 -5.72 -1.59
C LEU A 216 -18.80 -6.13 -0.58
N THR A 217 -19.80 -5.30 -0.37
CA THR A 217 -20.99 -5.61 0.44
C THR A 217 -22.15 -6.16 -0.39
N GLN A 218 -22.00 -6.13 -1.71
CA GLN A 218 -22.89 -6.72 -2.70
C GLN A 218 -22.07 -7.15 -3.93
N PRO A 219 -22.57 -8.04 -4.81
CA PRO A 219 -21.89 -8.38 -6.05
C PRO A 219 -21.61 -7.14 -6.91
N HIS A 220 -20.40 -7.06 -7.49
CA HIS A 220 -19.96 -5.91 -8.26
C HIS A 220 -18.94 -6.29 -9.33
N ASN A 221 -19.16 -5.90 -10.59
CA ASN A 221 -18.24 -6.14 -11.70
C ASN A 221 -17.75 -7.60 -11.79
N GLY A 222 -18.68 -8.57 -11.72
CA GLY A 222 -18.35 -10.00 -11.79
C GLY A 222 -17.73 -10.61 -10.54
N ARG A 223 -17.48 -9.83 -9.49
CA ARG A 223 -16.94 -10.27 -8.20
C ARG A 223 -18.06 -10.47 -7.17
N GLY A 224 -17.91 -11.45 -6.29
CA GLY A 224 -18.86 -11.77 -5.24
C GLY A 224 -18.71 -10.87 -4.00
N GLN A 225 -19.76 -10.80 -3.16
CA GLN A 225 -19.70 -10.06 -1.89
C GLN A 225 -18.83 -10.77 -0.83
N CYS A 226 -18.38 -10.00 0.17
CA CYS A 226 -17.62 -10.49 1.30
C CYS A 226 -18.43 -11.51 2.12
N GLN A 227 -17.81 -12.66 2.41
CA GLN A 227 -18.39 -13.75 3.22
C GLN A 227 -17.90 -13.73 4.67
N HIS A 228 -17.22 -12.67 5.12
CA HIS A 228 -16.73 -12.51 6.50
C HIS A 228 -15.85 -13.67 7.01
N ARG A 229 -15.07 -14.29 6.12
CA ARG A 229 -14.27 -15.50 6.44
C ARG A 229 -13.03 -15.23 7.30
N ASP A 230 -12.59 -13.98 7.42
CA ASP A 230 -11.32 -13.57 8.06
C ASP A 230 -10.04 -14.24 7.49
N LEU A 231 -10.07 -14.60 6.22
CA LEU A 231 -8.98 -15.28 5.52
C LEU A 231 -8.41 -14.46 4.36
N CYS A 232 -8.55 -13.13 4.42
CA CYS A 232 -8.17 -12.24 3.30
C CYS A 232 -6.69 -12.38 2.91
N MET A 233 -5.79 -12.57 3.88
CA MET A 233 -4.35 -12.75 3.63
C MET A 233 -4.00 -14.06 2.91
N ARG A 234 -4.94 -15.00 2.80
CA ARG A 234 -4.76 -16.27 2.09
C ARG A 234 -5.28 -16.23 0.64
N GLY A 235 -5.84 -15.09 0.22
CA GLY A 235 -6.58 -14.93 -1.01
C GLY A 235 -8.10 -15.13 -0.83
N CYS A 236 -8.90 -14.48 -1.67
CA CYS A 236 -10.35 -14.52 -1.61
C CYS A 236 -10.95 -15.24 -2.83
N PRO A 237 -11.59 -16.41 -2.66
CA PRO A 237 -12.16 -17.15 -3.79
C PRO A 237 -13.36 -16.44 -4.43
N TYR A 238 -13.92 -15.44 -3.77
CA TYR A 238 -15.07 -14.67 -4.25
C TYR A 238 -14.66 -13.37 -4.96
N GLY A 239 -13.36 -13.04 -4.99
CA GLY A 239 -12.91 -11.73 -5.46
C GLY A 239 -13.50 -10.56 -4.67
N ALA A 240 -13.96 -10.82 -3.43
CA ALA A 240 -14.75 -9.88 -2.64
C ALA A 240 -13.97 -8.66 -2.16
N TYR A 241 -12.65 -8.72 -2.10
CA TYR A 241 -11.82 -7.53 -1.94
C TYR A 241 -11.11 -7.18 -3.24
N PHE A 242 -10.83 -5.90 -3.43
CA PHE A 242 -10.07 -5.45 -4.60
C PHE A 242 -8.62 -5.98 -4.54
N SER A 243 -8.21 -6.64 -5.61
CA SER A 243 -6.82 -6.93 -5.94
C SER A 243 -6.65 -6.78 -7.46
N SER A 244 -5.42 -6.59 -7.91
CA SER A 244 -5.15 -6.51 -9.35
C SER A 244 -5.59 -7.78 -10.07
N ASN A 245 -5.34 -8.95 -9.47
CA ASN A 245 -5.73 -10.27 -10.01
C ASN A 245 -7.25 -10.46 -10.14
N ALA A 246 -8.03 -9.88 -9.22
CA ALA A 246 -9.49 -10.03 -9.22
C ALA A 246 -10.22 -8.95 -10.03
N ALA A 247 -9.56 -7.85 -10.40
CA ALA A 247 -10.23 -6.69 -10.96
C ALA A 247 -9.52 -6.07 -12.18
N THR A 248 -8.39 -5.40 -11.99
CA THR A 248 -7.77 -4.60 -13.07
C THR A 248 -7.08 -5.42 -14.13
N LEU A 249 -6.37 -6.48 -13.78
CA LEU A 249 -5.71 -7.35 -14.77
C LEU A 249 -6.70 -8.10 -15.65
N PRO A 250 -7.78 -8.73 -15.11
CA PRO A 250 -8.82 -9.31 -15.95
C PRO A 250 -9.51 -8.29 -16.88
N ALA A 251 -9.72 -7.05 -16.42
CA ALA A 251 -10.29 -6.00 -17.28
C ALA A 251 -9.34 -5.61 -18.42
N ALA A 252 -8.03 -5.52 -18.15
CA ALA A 252 -7.03 -5.28 -19.18
C ALA A 252 -6.93 -6.45 -20.18
N GLU A 253 -6.94 -7.69 -19.68
CA GLU A 253 -6.89 -8.90 -20.52
C GLU A 253 -8.08 -9.02 -21.45
N ALA A 254 -9.28 -8.69 -20.97
CA ALA A 254 -10.52 -8.72 -21.75
C ALA A 254 -10.50 -7.80 -22.98
N THR A 255 -9.62 -6.79 -23.02
CA THR A 255 -9.46 -5.90 -24.17
C THR A 255 -8.72 -6.56 -25.35
N GLY A 256 -7.94 -7.62 -25.10
CA GLY A 256 -7.01 -8.21 -26.06
C GLY A 256 -5.75 -7.38 -26.35
N ASN A 257 -5.57 -6.24 -25.68
CA ASN A 257 -4.44 -5.32 -25.90
C ASN A 257 -3.33 -5.47 -24.86
N MET A 258 -3.47 -6.37 -23.86
CA MET A 258 -2.48 -6.60 -22.83
C MET A 258 -1.67 -7.87 -23.09
N THR A 259 -0.35 -7.77 -22.95
CA THR A 259 0.56 -8.91 -22.82
C THR A 259 1.18 -8.89 -21.43
N LEU A 260 0.89 -9.88 -20.59
CA LEU A 260 1.50 -10.04 -19.27
C LEU A 260 2.70 -10.97 -19.36
N ARG A 261 3.87 -10.52 -18.88
CA ARG A 261 5.09 -11.34 -18.79
C ARG A 261 5.57 -11.36 -17.34
N PRO A 262 5.29 -12.42 -16.58
CA PRO A 262 5.88 -12.67 -15.26
C PRO A 262 7.36 -13.05 -15.37
N ASN A 263 8.04 -13.23 -14.24
CA ASN A 263 9.46 -13.58 -14.17
C ASN A 263 10.39 -12.62 -14.94
N SER A 264 10.00 -11.34 -15.02
CA SER A 264 10.68 -10.30 -15.79
C SER A 264 11.18 -9.18 -14.88
N ILE A 265 12.43 -9.24 -14.48
CA ILE A 265 13.05 -8.30 -13.56
C ILE A 265 13.53 -7.09 -14.36
N VAL A 266 12.77 -5.97 -14.32
CA VAL A 266 13.23 -4.76 -14.97
C VAL A 266 14.48 -4.23 -14.26
N ASN A 267 15.57 -4.19 -15.02
CA ASN A 267 16.88 -3.78 -14.54
C ASN A 267 17.09 -2.27 -14.70
N SER A 268 16.75 -1.74 -15.86
CA SER A 268 16.92 -0.32 -16.19
C SER A 268 15.98 0.13 -17.30
N VAL A 269 15.80 1.44 -17.42
CA VAL A 269 15.15 2.12 -18.54
C VAL A 269 16.22 2.48 -19.58
N ILE A 270 15.93 2.24 -20.85
CA ILE A 270 16.80 2.56 -21.97
C ILE A 270 16.50 4.00 -22.39
N TYR A 271 17.46 4.89 -22.22
CA TYR A 271 17.36 6.30 -22.63
C TYR A 271 18.14 6.53 -23.91
N ASP A 272 17.52 7.23 -24.86
CA ASP A 272 18.14 7.63 -26.12
C ASP A 272 18.48 9.14 -26.05
N PRO A 273 19.75 9.53 -26.01
CA PRO A 273 20.16 10.93 -25.92
C PRO A 273 19.88 11.76 -27.19
N GLU A 274 19.80 11.11 -28.36
CA GLU A 274 19.50 11.81 -29.64
C GLU A 274 18.00 12.15 -29.71
N LEU A 275 17.15 11.26 -29.22
CA LEU A 275 15.70 11.48 -29.14
C LEU A 275 15.29 12.28 -27.90
N GLY A 276 16.14 12.34 -26.88
CA GLY A 276 15.84 12.99 -25.61
C GLY A 276 14.73 12.31 -24.81
N LYS A 277 14.51 10.99 -25.02
CA LYS A 277 13.44 10.22 -24.37
C LYS A 277 13.83 8.76 -24.11
N ALA A 278 13.04 8.12 -23.26
CA ALA A 278 13.15 6.68 -23.05
C ALA A 278 12.58 5.91 -24.23
N THR A 279 13.26 4.85 -24.65
CA THR A 279 12.85 4.01 -25.79
C THR A 279 12.39 2.61 -25.37
N GLY A 280 12.63 2.19 -24.14
CA GLY A 280 12.28 0.88 -23.65
C GLY A 280 12.85 0.58 -22.27
N VAL A 281 12.85 -0.69 -21.93
CA VAL A 281 13.42 -1.23 -20.70
C VAL A 281 14.28 -2.45 -20.99
N GLN A 282 15.30 -2.64 -20.15
CA GLN A 282 16.11 -3.85 -20.12
C GLN A 282 15.65 -4.69 -18.93
N ILE A 283 15.41 -5.97 -19.14
CA ILE A 283 15.03 -6.92 -18.11
C ILE A 283 16.12 -7.99 -17.93
N ILE A 284 16.08 -8.65 -16.77
CA ILE A 284 16.68 -9.94 -16.52
C ILE A 284 15.54 -10.95 -16.46
N ASP A 285 15.56 -11.96 -17.31
CA ASP A 285 14.65 -13.09 -17.19
C ASP A 285 14.99 -13.88 -15.94
N ALA A 286 14.03 -14.01 -15.01
CA ALA A 286 14.29 -14.61 -13.69
C ALA A 286 14.57 -16.12 -13.75
N GLU A 287 14.19 -16.81 -14.83
CA GLU A 287 14.35 -18.24 -15.01
C GLU A 287 15.67 -18.57 -15.72
N THR A 288 16.02 -17.80 -16.75
CA THR A 288 17.23 -18.06 -17.57
C THR A 288 18.44 -17.24 -17.13
N GLY A 289 18.22 -16.09 -16.48
CA GLY A 289 19.24 -15.12 -16.16
C GLY A 289 19.70 -14.27 -17.35
N GLU A 290 19.06 -14.41 -18.51
CA GLU A 290 19.41 -13.67 -19.71
C GLU A 290 18.87 -12.25 -19.68
N MET A 291 19.61 -11.33 -20.33
CA MET A 291 19.18 -9.94 -20.49
C MET A 291 18.38 -9.82 -21.79
N GLU A 292 17.19 -9.19 -21.70
CA GLU A 292 16.35 -8.90 -22.85
C GLU A 292 15.92 -7.43 -22.86
N GLU A 293 15.59 -6.90 -24.03
CA GLU A 293 15.13 -5.52 -24.19
C GLU A 293 13.74 -5.49 -24.81
N PHE A 294 12.89 -4.64 -24.24
CA PHE A 294 11.54 -4.33 -24.73
C PHE A 294 11.41 -2.84 -24.98
N TYR A 295 10.76 -2.48 -26.07
CA TYR A 295 10.67 -1.10 -26.54
C TYR A 295 9.24 -0.58 -26.51
N SER A 296 9.07 0.70 -26.20
CA SER A 296 7.75 1.35 -26.22
C SER A 296 7.84 2.86 -26.38
N LYS A 297 6.69 3.46 -26.69
CA LYS A 297 6.55 4.92 -26.78
C LYS A 297 6.41 5.57 -25.40
N ILE A 298 5.71 4.91 -24.46
CA ILE A 298 5.51 5.36 -23.09
C ILE A 298 5.82 4.25 -22.09
N ILE A 299 6.31 4.63 -20.90
CA ILE A 299 6.69 3.70 -19.84
C ILE A 299 6.08 4.16 -18.51
N PHE A 300 5.40 3.24 -17.82
CA PHE A 300 4.90 3.40 -16.46
C PHE A 300 5.73 2.56 -15.49
N LEU A 301 6.47 3.23 -14.60
CA LEU A 301 7.24 2.58 -13.53
C LEU A 301 6.36 2.49 -12.28
N ASN A 302 5.84 1.31 -12.00
CA ASN A 302 4.89 1.01 -10.94
C ASN A 302 5.31 -0.23 -10.14
N ALA A 303 6.63 -0.38 -9.93
CA ALA A 303 7.23 -1.54 -9.28
C ALA A 303 7.16 -1.50 -7.74
N SER A 304 6.35 -0.62 -7.15
CA SER A 304 6.33 -0.19 -5.75
C SER A 304 7.49 0.77 -5.43
N CYS A 305 7.26 1.71 -4.54
CA CYS A 305 8.13 2.85 -4.23
C CYS A 305 9.63 2.54 -4.30
N MET A 306 10.10 1.55 -3.54
CA MET A 306 11.53 1.24 -3.43
C MET A 306 12.08 0.54 -4.68
N ASN A 307 11.31 -0.36 -5.31
CA ASN A 307 11.77 -1.01 -6.56
C ASN A 307 11.76 -0.03 -7.74
N THR A 308 10.77 0.85 -7.83
CA THR A 308 10.75 1.95 -8.82
C THR A 308 11.99 2.82 -8.66
N THR A 309 12.33 3.17 -7.42
CA THR A 309 13.56 3.92 -7.10
C THR A 309 14.82 3.15 -7.50
N LEU A 310 14.89 1.84 -7.21
CA LEU A 310 16.01 0.99 -7.63
C LEU A 310 16.19 1.04 -9.15
N ILE A 311 15.12 0.83 -9.91
CA ILE A 311 15.15 0.84 -11.38
C ILE A 311 15.65 2.20 -11.89
N MET A 312 15.10 3.31 -11.35
CA MET A 312 15.51 4.65 -11.77
C MET A 312 16.97 4.96 -11.44
N LEU A 313 17.43 4.61 -10.23
CA LEU A 313 18.84 4.77 -9.81
C LEU A 313 19.80 3.90 -10.65
N ASN A 314 19.36 2.71 -11.06
CA ASN A 314 20.15 1.79 -11.89
C ASN A 314 20.10 2.13 -13.39
N SER A 315 19.26 3.09 -13.81
CA SER A 315 19.14 3.57 -15.19
C SER A 315 20.14 4.69 -15.45
N ILE A 316 21.42 4.32 -15.54
CA ILE A 316 22.55 5.24 -15.70
C ILE A 316 22.84 5.47 -17.17
N SER A 317 23.16 6.70 -17.54
CA SER A 317 23.65 7.10 -18.86
C SER A 317 24.53 8.34 -18.74
N ASP A 318 25.20 8.76 -19.83
CA ASP A 318 25.98 10.01 -19.85
C ASP A 318 25.13 11.24 -19.48
N ARG A 319 23.83 11.23 -19.82
CA ARG A 319 22.88 12.28 -19.45
C ARG A 319 22.43 12.18 -17.99
N PHE A 320 22.34 10.98 -17.44
CA PHE A 320 21.85 10.71 -16.10
C PHE A 320 22.85 9.84 -15.31
N PRO A 321 24.01 10.38 -14.91
CA PRO A 321 25.06 9.60 -14.24
C PRO A 321 24.65 9.11 -12.85
N ASP A 322 23.69 9.79 -12.20
CA ASP A 322 23.18 9.48 -10.87
C ASP A 322 21.76 8.88 -10.88
N GLY A 323 21.34 8.32 -12.03
CA GLY A 323 20.03 7.70 -12.23
C GLY A 323 19.05 8.55 -13.03
N LEU A 324 18.13 7.87 -13.71
CA LEU A 324 17.16 8.48 -14.64
C LEU A 324 16.30 9.54 -13.94
N GLY A 325 16.32 10.76 -14.47
CA GLY A 325 15.52 11.88 -13.95
C GLY A 325 16.02 12.47 -12.64
N ASN A 326 17.24 12.15 -12.22
CA ASN A 326 17.82 12.67 -10.97
C ASN A 326 18.53 14.02 -11.11
N ASP A 327 18.08 14.87 -12.04
CA ASP A 327 18.64 16.22 -12.26
C ASP A 327 18.59 17.11 -11.00
N SER A 328 17.59 16.89 -10.15
CA SER A 328 17.40 17.62 -8.90
C SER A 328 18.21 17.08 -7.72
N GLY A 329 18.81 15.88 -7.83
CA GLY A 329 19.39 15.15 -6.70
C GLY A 329 18.37 14.69 -5.65
N GLN A 330 17.06 14.64 -6.01
CA GLN A 330 16.00 14.26 -5.10
C GLN A 330 15.59 12.79 -5.21
N LEU A 331 16.02 12.08 -6.25
CA LEU A 331 15.74 10.64 -6.39
C LEU A 331 16.34 9.85 -5.22
N GLY A 332 15.53 9.01 -4.61
CA GLY A 332 15.92 8.22 -3.44
C GLY A 332 15.90 8.96 -2.11
N ARG A 333 15.51 10.25 -2.07
CA ARG A 333 15.40 11.06 -0.85
C ARG A 333 13.95 11.22 -0.40
N ASN A 334 13.76 11.81 0.78
CA ASN A 334 12.44 12.11 1.37
C ASN A 334 11.59 10.86 1.57
N VAL A 335 12.21 9.76 1.95
CA VAL A 335 11.51 8.52 2.31
C VAL A 335 10.52 8.80 3.42
N MET A 336 9.26 8.48 3.19
CA MET A 336 8.17 8.56 4.15
C MET A 336 7.50 7.20 4.30
N ASP A 337 6.82 7.03 5.41
CA ASP A 337 5.91 5.93 5.73
C ASP A 337 4.83 6.48 6.68
N HIS A 338 3.95 5.65 7.19
CA HIS A 338 3.14 5.96 8.36
C HIS A 338 3.75 5.34 9.60
N HIS A 339 3.78 6.11 10.70
CA HIS A 339 4.04 5.51 12.00
C HIS A 339 2.72 5.10 12.64
N PHE A 340 2.67 3.88 13.19
CA PHE A 340 1.48 3.30 13.79
C PHE A 340 1.87 2.38 14.96
N GLN A 341 0.94 1.54 15.46
CA GLN A 341 1.12 0.75 16.68
C GLN A 341 1.37 1.61 17.94
N ALA A 342 0.73 2.76 17.97
CA ALA A 342 0.52 3.57 19.17
C ALA A 342 -0.99 3.70 19.38
N GLY A 343 -1.50 3.35 20.55
CA GLY A 343 -2.92 3.32 20.84
C GLY A 343 -3.25 2.68 22.17
N ALA A 344 -4.47 2.16 22.29
CA ALA A 344 -4.93 1.46 23.47
C ALA A 344 -5.92 0.36 23.12
N GLU A 345 -6.04 -0.61 24.01
CA GLU A 345 -7.04 -1.67 23.99
C GLU A 345 -7.63 -1.88 25.38
N GLY A 346 -8.85 -2.38 25.48
CA GLY A 346 -9.50 -2.62 26.75
C GLY A 346 -10.64 -3.64 26.64
N GLU A 347 -11.15 -4.05 27.81
CA GLU A 347 -12.26 -4.96 27.94
C GLU A 347 -13.56 -4.19 28.19
N TYR A 348 -14.68 -4.66 27.66
CA TYR A 348 -15.99 -4.10 27.90
C TYR A 348 -16.91 -5.12 28.59
N ASP A 349 -17.44 -4.75 29.74
CA ASP A 349 -18.42 -5.52 30.49
C ASP A 349 -19.82 -5.12 30.04
N GLY A 350 -20.45 -5.93 29.23
CA GLY A 350 -21.78 -5.69 28.70
C GLY A 350 -22.02 -6.42 27.40
N PHE A 351 -23.24 -6.36 26.89
CA PHE A 351 -23.64 -7.08 25.69
C PHE A 351 -23.31 -8.57 25.73
N GLU A 352 -23.49 -9.22 26.92
CA GLU A 352 -23.11 -10.63 27.13
C GLU A 352 -23.86 -11.58 26.19
N GLU A 353 -25.12 -11.28 25.88
CA GLU A 353 -25.98 -12.05 24.98
C GLU A 353 -25.78 -11.69 23.49
N GLU A 354 -24.99 -10.64 23.20
CA GLU A 354 -24.74 -10.21 21.84
C GLU A 354 -23.57 -10.98 21.23
N TYR A 355 -23.72 -11.31 19.96
CA TYR A 355 -22.71 -12.01 19.18
C TYR A 355 -22.74 -11.54 17.73
N TYR A 356 -21.65 -11.75 17.00
CA TYR A 356 -21.58 -11.51 15.56
C TYR A 356 -21.02 -12.73 14.85
N TRP A 357 -21.40 -12.89 13.60
CA TRP A 357 -20.93 -14.00 12.79
C TRP A 357 -19.78 -13.56 11.89
N GLY A 358 -18.67 -14.30 11.96
CA GLY A 358 -17.47 -14.02 11.19
C GLY A 358 -16.77 -12.74 11.65
N ARG A 359 -15.83 -12.26 10.84
CA ARG A 359 -15.13 -11.00 11.09
C ARG A 359 -15.37 -10.01 9.96
N ARG A 360 -15.83 -8.83 10.31
CA ARG A 360 -15.91 -7.70 9.40
C ARG A 360 -14.49 -7.21 9.08
N PRO A 361 -14.11 -7.03 7.80
CA PRO A 361 -12.85 -6.40 7.46
C PRO A 361 -12.82 -4.93 7.94
N ASN A 362 -11.69 -4.53 8.51
CA ASN A 362 -11.31 -3.15 8.80
C ASN A 362 -12.26 -2.33 9.71
N GLY A 363 -12.92 -2.90 10.65
CA GLY A 363 -13.56 -2.26 11.81
C GLY A 363 -14.16 -0.86 11.62
N PHE A 364 -13.82 0.04 12.54
CA PHE A 364 -14.19 1.45 12.51
C PHE A 364 -12.99 2.35 12.18
N TYR A 365 -13.30 3.60 11.86
CA TYR A 365 -12.33 4.67 11.64
C TYR A 365 -12.72 5.93 12.40
N ILE A 366 -11.78 6.54 13.13
CA ILE A 366 -11.91 7.88 13.70
C ILE A 366 -11.01 8.79 12.84
N PRO A 367 -11.59 9.65 12.00
CA PRO A 367 -10.82 10.56 11.14
C PRO A 367 -9.99 11.54 11.96
N ARG A 368 -8.94 12.07 11.36
CA ARG A 368 -8.11 13.14 11.96
C ARG A 368 -8.99 14.25 12.52
N TYR A 369 -8.72 14.65 13.77
CA TYR A 369 -9.40 15.74 14.49
C TYR A 369 -8.40 16.70 15.14
N ARG A 370 -7.11 16.37 15.17
CA ARG A 370 -6.03 17.23 15.65
C ARG A 370 -5.52 18.13 14.54
N ASN A 371 -5.11 19.35 14.89
CA ASN A 371 -4.54 20.32 13.97
C ASN A 371 -5.41 20.54 12.70
N ILE A 372 -6.73 20.62 12.87
CA ILE A 372 -7.68 21.02 11.84
C ILE A 372 -7.90 22.52 11.92
N GLY A 373 -7.42 23.25 10.92
CA GLY A 373 -7.49 24.72 10.90
C GLY A 373 -6.29 25.36 11.59
N ASN A 374 -6.24 25.36 12.92
CA ASN A 374 -5.11 25.88 13.69
C ASN A 374 -4.27 24.75 14.29
N ASN A 375 -2.95 24.92 14.35
CA ASN A 375 -2.08 24.00 15.08
C ASN A 375 -2.21 24.25 16.57
N ASP A 376 -2.88 23.33 17.28
CA ASP A 376 -3.12 23.38 18.72
C ASP A 376 -2.22 22.41 19.51
N ARG A 377 -1.28 21.76 18.83
CA ARG A 377 -0.37 20.76 19.38
C ARG A 377 1.10 21.17 19.22
N ASN A 378 1.97 20.50 19.97
CA ASN A 378 3.42 20.68 19.88
C ASN A 378 4.08 19.89 18.74
N TYR A 379 3.26 19.39 17.78
CA TYR A 379 3.64 18.75 16.53
C TYR A 379 2.74 19.27 15.39
N ILE A 380 3.19 19.13 14.15
CA ILE A 380 2.40 19.47 12.95
C ILE A 380 1.79 18.22 12.32
N ARG A 381 0.81 18.41 11.41
CA ARG A 381 0.04 17.36 10.74
C ARG A 381 -0.87 16.62 11.72
N GLY A 382 -1.08 15.31 11.54
CA GLY A 382 -1.99 14.59 12.43
C GLY A 382 -2.10 13.11 12.15
N PHE A 383 -3.10 12.49 12.77
CA PHE A 383 -3.35 11.06 12.73
C PHE A 383 -4.85 10.76 12.74
N GLY A 384 -5.21 9.56 12.29
CA GLY A 384 -6.52 8.95 12.45
C GLY A 384 -6.40 7.61 13.15
N TYR A 385 -7.49 7.10 13.74
CA TYR A 385 -7.49 5.76 14.35
C TYR A 385 -8.24 4.75 13.51
N GLU A 386 -7.66 3.56 13.44
CA GLU A 386 -8.31 2.35 12.95
C GLU A 386 -8.50 1.39 14.13
N GLY A 387 -9.66 0.77 14.23
CA GLY A 387 -9.93 -0.12 15.36
C GLY A 387 -11.09 -1.06 15.12
N SER A 388 -11.27 -1.99 16.04
CA SER A 388 -12.39 -2.93 16.03
C SER A 388 -12.67 -3.48 17.42
N ALA A 389 -13.92 -3.91 17.63
CA ALA A 389 -14.29 -4.71 18.78
C ALA A 389 -14.54 -6.16 18.39
N SER A 390 -14.13 -7.07 19.23
CA SER A 390 -14.32 -8.51 19.04
C SER A 390 -14.54 -9.21 20.38
N ARG A 391 -15.10 -10.43 20.32
CA ARG A 391 -15.16 -11.29 21.49
C ARG A 391 -13.96 -12.23 21.53
N GLU A 392 -13.43 -12.44 22.72
CA GLU A 392 -12.34 -13.41 22.91
C GLU A 392 -12.78 -14.81 22.44
N GLY A 393 -11.91 -15.44 21.68
CA GLY A 393 -12.13 -16.79 21.15
C GLY A 393 -11.83 -17.90 22.17
N TRP A 394 -12.04 -19.13 21.74
CA TRP A 394 -11.79 -20.34 22.54
C TRP A 394 -10.32 -20.47 23.00
N GLN A 395 -9.38 -19.85 22.33
CA GLN A 395 -7.95 -19.90 22.65
C GLN A 395 -7.63 -19.32 24.02
N ARG A 396 -8.49 -18.46 24.58
CA ARG A 396 -8.32 -17.92 25.94
C ARG A 396 -8.24 -19.00 27.01
N GLY A 397 -9.07 -20.07 26.92
CA GLY A 397 -9.04 -21.14 27.88
C GLY A 397 -7.73 -21.91 27.91
N VAL A 398 -7.03 -21.98 26.79
CA VAL A 398 -5.68 -22.53 26.69
C VAL A 398 -4.66 -21.59 27.31
N ALA A 399 -4.78 -20.29 27.05
CA ALA A 399 -3.89 -19.27 27.62
C ALA A 399 -4.03 -19.17 29.15
N GLU A 400 -5.24 -19.34 29.67
CA GLU A 400 -5.54 -19.39 31.11
C GLU A 400 -5.15 -20.72 31.77
N MET A 401 -4.58 -21.66 31.03
CA MET A 401 -4.14 -22.97 31.50
C MET A 401 -5.26 -23.80 32.16
N GLN A 402 -6.49 -23.60 31.74
CA GLN A 402 -7.63 -24.38 32.20
C GLN A 402 -7.56 -25.81 31.68
N ILE A 403 -8.02 -26.76 32.47
CA ILE A 403 -8.04 -28.19 32.13
C ILE A 403 -9.37 -28.86 32.48
N GLY A 404 -9.65 -29.99 31.85
CA GLY A 404 -10.78 -30.88 32.18
C GLY A 404 -12.15 -30.25 31.95
N SER A 405 -13.05 -30.40 32.96
CA SER A 405 -14.42 -29.90 32.89
C SER A 405 -14.52 -28.40 32.82
N ASP A 406 -13.62 -27.68 33.49
CA ASP A 406 -13.61 -26.22 33.55
C ASP A 406 -13.25 -25.62 32.21
N LEU A 407 -12.24 -26.17 31.51
CA LEU A 407 -11.92 -25.80 30.15
C LEU A 407 -13.13 -26.02 29.21
N LYS A 408 -13.75 -27.22 29.27
CA LYS A 408 -14.92 -27.52 28.44
C LYS A 408 -16.07 -26.57 28.71
N SER A 409 -16.34 -26.24 29.96
CA SER A 409 -17.41 -25.32 30.36
C SER A 409 -17.11 -23.90 29.88
N SER A 410 -15.87 -23.43 30.02
CA SER A 410 -15.48 -22.07 29.58
C SER A 410 -15.55 -21.89 28.06
N LEU A 411 -15.21 -22.93 27.29
CA LEU A 411 -15.26 -22.92 25.83
C LEU A 411 -16.70 -22.90 25.26
N THR A 412 -17.70 -23.25 26.05
CA THR A 412 -19.12 -23.19 25.63
C THR A 412 -19.72 -21.79 25.78
N LYS A 413 -19.03 -20.89 26.45
CA LYS A 413 -19.51 -19.52 26.68
C LYS A 413 -18.72 -18.52 25.78
N PRO A 414 -19.39 -17.50 25.24
CA PRO A 414 -18.66 -16.40 24.58
C PRO A 414 -17.67 -15.77 25.57
N GLY A 415 -16.51 -15.37 25.06
CA GLY A 415 -15.53 -14.60 25.83
C GLY A 415 -15.98 -13.17 26.10
N LYS A 416 -15.14 -12.40 26.75
CA LYS A 416 -15.35 -10.96 26.96
C LYS A 416 -15.30 -10.21 25.63
N TRP A 417 -15.93 -9.06 25.60
CA TRP A 417 -15.70 -8.09 24.55
C TRP A 417 -14.38 -7.38 24.79
N THR A 418 -13.57 -7.30 23.75
CA THR A 418 -12.36 -6.49 23.70
C THR A 418 -12.50 -5.47 22.59
N LEU A 419 -11.97 -4.26 22.78
CA LEU A 419 -11.91 -3.24 21.75
C LEU A 419 -10.51 -2.63 21.78
N GLY A 420 -9.89 -2.58 20.59
CA GLY A 420 -8.60 -1.94 20.41
C GLY A 420 -8.63 -0.93 19.27
N MET A 421 -7.83 0.12 19.41
CA MET A 421 -7.57 1.08 18.34
C MET A 421 -6.09 1.44 18.26
N THR A 422 -5.61 1.58 17.05
CA THR A 422 -4.26 2.04 16.73
C THR A 422 -4.34 3.27 15.85
N ALA A 423 -3.49 4.26 16.13
CA ALA A 423 -3.39 5.44 15.30
C ALA A 423 -2.43 5.22 14.13
N PHE A 424 -2.74 5.87 13.01
CA PHE A 424 -1.86 6.04 11.85
C PHE A 424 -1.52 7.51 11.72
N GLY A 425 -0.24 7.84 11.84
CA GLY A 425 0.26 9.21 11.80
C GLY A 425 1.11 9.50 10.58
N GLU A 426 1.05 10.73 10.15
CA GLU A 426 1.83 11.25 9.04
C GLU A 426 3.31 11.34 9.41
N MET A 427 4.20 10.77 8.59
CA MET A 427 5.64 10.97 8.66
C MET A 427 6.05 12.12 7.75
N LEU A 428 6.80 13.08 8.29
CA LEU A 428 7.24 14.23 7.53
C LEU A 428 8.36 13.87 6.53
N PRO A 429 8.36 14.46 5.32
CA PRO A 429 9.46 14.28 4.38
C PRO A 429 10.73 14.95 4.92
N HIS A 430 11.83 14.20 4.93
CA HIS A 430 13.13 14.71 5.32
C HIS A 430 14.19 14.27 4.30
N PRO A 431 15.06 15.16 3.79
CA PRO A 431 16.02 14.83 2.74
C PRO A 431 17.08 13.79 3.17
N ASP A 432 17.33 13.64 4.50
CA ASP A 432 18.25 12.64 5.03
C ASP A 432 17.60 11.25 5.17
N ASN A 433 16.27 11.16 5.13
CA ASN A 433 15.58 9.89 4.97
C ASN A 433 15.70 9.45 3.51
N ARG A 434 16.60 8.50 3.23
CA ARG A 434 17.01 8.20 1.85
C ARG A 434 17.31 6.73 1.61
N VAL A 435 17.32 6.38 0.34
CA VAL A 435 17.80 5.09 -0.19
C VAL A 435 18.75 5.32 -1.34
N TRP A 436 19.72 4.41 -1.50
CA TRP A 436 20.68 4.41 -2.61
C TRP A 436 21.10 2.99 -2.95
N LEU A 437 21.84 2.81 -4.04
CA LEU A 437 22.33 1.50 -4.47
C LEU A 437 23.71 1.20 -3.89
N ASN A 438 23.90 -0.04 -3.44
CA ASN A 438 25.21 -0.63 -3.19
C ASN A 438 25.54 -1.60 -4.34
N HIS A 439 26.49 -1.21 -5.19
CA HIS A 439 26.93 -2.01 -6.32
C HIS A 439 27.89 -3.14 -5.94
N ASP A 440 28.46 -3.11 -4.73
CA ASP A 440 29.35 -4.18 -4.23
C ASP A 440 28.57 -5.41 -3.74
N LYS A 441 27.25 -5.27 -3.58
CA LYS A 441 26.35 -6.35 -3.18
C LYS A 441 25.18 -6.46 -4.14
N THR A 442 24.91 -7.69 -4.55
CA THR A 442 23.82 -7.97 -5.49
C THR A 442 22.86 -9.01 -4.94
N ASP A 443 21.66 -9.04 -5.50
CA ASP A 443 20.73 -10.14 -5.33
C ASP A 443 21.15 -11.35 -6.18
N LYS A 444 20.35 -12.42 -6.16
CA LYS A 444 20.67 -13.66 -6.90
C LYS A 444 20.66 -13.50 -8.43
N TRP A 445 20.15 -12.40 -8.96
CA TRP A 445 20.15 -12.10 -10.40
C TRP A 445 21.17 -11.03 -10.80
N GLY A 446 21.99 -10.58 -9.85
CA GLY A 446 23.04 -9.59 -10.11
C GLY A 446 22.58 -8.14 -10.03
N GLN A 447 21.33 -7.84 -9.62
CA GLN A 447 20.92 -6.46 -9.38
C GLN A 447 21.56 -5.91 -8.09
N PRO A 448 22.01 -4.63 -8.08
CA PRO A 448 22.54 -4.01 -6.88
C PRO A 448 21.49 -3.94 -5.79
N THR A 449 21.92 -4.00 -4.52
CA THR A 449 21.03 -3.93 -3.37
C THR A 449 20.70 -2.49 -2.99
N LEU A 450 19.49 -2.26 -2.47
CA LEU A 450 19.13 -0.99 -1.83
C LEU A 450 19.71 -0.91 -0.42
N VAL A 451 20.21 0.28 -0.08
CA VAL A 451 20.63 0.64 1.28
C VAL A 451 19.64 1.67 1.82
N PHE A 452 19.12 1.44 3.02
CA PHE A 452 18.14 2.29 3.68
C PHE A 452 18.77 3.08 4.83
N ASP A 453 18.54 4.39 4.86
CA ASP A 453 18.84 5.28 5.98
C ASP A 453 17.63 6.19 6.22
N ALA A 454 16.69 5.72 7.04
CA ALA A 454 15.46 6.44 7.34
C ALA A 454 15.03 6.20 8.78
N GLU A 455 14.48 7.23 9.42
CA GLU A 455 14.04 7.20 10.81
C GLU A 455 12.83 8.12 11.03
N PHE A 456 12.04 7.82 12.05
CA PHE A 456 11.09 8.76 12.66
C PHE A 456 11.85 9.79 13.47
N ARG A 457 11.30 11.01 13.55
CA ARG A 457 11.95 12.15 14.20
C ARG A 457 11.06 12.72 15.31
N GLU A 458 11.44 13.87 15.85
CA GLU A 458 10.80 14.50 16.98
C GLU A 458 9.29 14.72 16.78
N ASN A 459 8.87 15.11 15.57
CA ASN A 459 7.46 15.34 15.24
C ASN A 459 6.62 14.07 15.41
N GLU A 460 7.09 12.96 14.86
CA GLU A 460 6.43 11.68 14.95
C GLU A 460 6.38 11.15 16.40
N PHE A 461 7.47 11.31 17.15
CA PHE A 461 7.49 10.90 18.57
C PHE A 461 6.52 11.71 19.44
N LYS A 462 6.43 13.03 19.24
CA LYS A 462 5.43 13.87 19.93
C LYS A 462 4.00 13.47 19.56
N MET A 463 3.76 13.15 18.30
CA MET A 463 2.46 12.68 17.83
C MET A 463 2.09 11.34 18.45
N ARG A 464 3.03 10.40 18.60
CA ARG A 464 2.81 9.09 19.23
C ARG A 464 2.41 9.20 20.70
N GLU A 465 2.96 10.17 21.43
CA GLU A 465 2.54 10.44 22.81
C GLU A 465 1.05 10.85 22.89
N ASP A 466 0.59 11.72 21.99
CA ASP A 466 -0.83 12.12 21.93
C ASP A 466 -1.71 10.93 21.49
N MET A 467 -1.27 10.15 20.49
CA MET A 467 -2.00 8.97 19.99
C MET A 467 -2.36 7.97 21.09
N LYS A 468 -1.39 7.56 21.89
CA LYS A 468 -1.61 6.52 22.92
C LYS A 468 -2.42 7.03 24.10
N ASN A 469 -2.15 8.26 24.55
CA ASN A 469 -2.84 8.84 25.69
C ASN A 469 -4.31 9.15 25.36
N ASP A 470 -4.56 9.72 24.19
CA ASP A 470 -5.90 10.06 23.74
C ASP A 470 -6.74 8.81 23.42
N ALA A 471 -6.12 7.73 22.92
CA ALA A 471 -6.79 6.44 22.77
C ALA A 471 -7.27 5.89 24.12
N ALA A 472 -6.42 5.92 25.13
CA ALA A 472 -6.79 5.47 26.47
C ALA A 472 -7.94 6.31 27.07
N GLU A 473 -7.86 7.64 26.95
CA GLU A 473 -8.91 8.56 27.42
C GLU A 473 -10.26 8.26 26.73
N MET A 474 -10.26 8.00 25.42
CA MET A 474 -11.46 7.62 24.68
C MET A 474 -12.07 6.29 25.17
N LEU A 475 -11.24 5.28 25.44
CA LEU A 475 -11.70 3.99 25.96
C LEU A 475 -12.21 4.10 27.40
N GLU A 476 -11.56 4.88 28.27
CA GLU A 476 -12.02 5.16 29.64
C GLU A 476 -13.38 5.84 29.65
N ALA A 477 -13.56 6.88 28.82
CA ALA A 477 -14.83 7.60 28.70
C ALA A 477 -15.97 6.70 28.18
N ALA A 478 -15.64 5.68 27.37
CA ALA A 478 -16.59 4.66 26.93
C ALA A 478 -16.83 3.55 27.96
N GLY A 479 -16.21 3.62 29.14
CA GLY A 479 -16.40 2.69 30.24
C GLY A 479 -15.68 1.34 30.07
N LEU A 480 -14.68 1.26 29.19
CA LEU A 480 -13.84 0.08 29.09
C LEU A 480 -12.97 -0.05 30.34
N LYS A 481 -12.58 -1.28 30.63
CA LYS A 481 -11.75 -1.66 31.79
C LYS A 481 -10.47 -2.33 31.34
N ASN A 482 -9.53 -2.49 32.25
CA ASN A 482 -8.25 -3.16 32.00
C ASN A 482 -7.55 -2.58 30.77
N ILE A 483 -7.55 -1.25 30.65
CA ILE A 483 -7.00 -0.56 29.50
C ILE A 483 -5.48 -0.74 29.47
N ASN A 484 -5.00 -1.32 28.40
CA ASN A 484 -3.60 -1.48 28.08
C ASN A 484 -3.19 -0.45 27.02
N ILE A 485 -2.33 0.48 27.40
CA ILE A 485 -1.74 1.47 26.48
C ILE A 485 -0.51 0.82 25.84
N PHE A 486 -0.43 0.93 24.52
CA PHE A 486 0.72 0.41 23.79
C PHE A 486 1.37 1.46 22.89
N ASP A 487 2.68 1.39 22.83
CA ASP A 487 3.53 2.14 21.92
C ASP A 487 4.69 1.22 21.50
N THR A 488 4.42 0.40 20.49
CA THR A 488 5.38 -0.59 20.03
C THR A 488 6.45 0.09 19.18
N PRO A 489 7.73 0.03 19.57
CA PRO A 489 8.81 0.57 18.77
C PRO A 489 8.87 -0.12 17.41
N ASN A 490 8.60 0.61 16.35
CA ASN A 490 8.75 0.16 14.97
C ASN A 490 9.66 1.10 14.20
N ALA A 491 10.02 0.70 12.99
CA ALA A 491 10.84 1.48 12.08
C ALA A 491 10.04 1.85 10.82
N PRO A 492 10.47 2.84 10.04
CA PRO A 492 9.90 3.07 8.73
C PRO A 492 9.92 1.78 7.87
N GLY A 493 8.98 1.65 6.95
CA GLY A 493 8.70 0.43 6.18
C GLY A 493 7.67 -0.48 6.85
N HIS A 494 7.56 -0.47 8.19
CA HIS A 494 6.59 -1.29 8.93
C HIS A 494 5.14 -0.84 8.67
N GLY A 495 4.91 0.44 8.39
CA GLY A 495 3.62 0.99 7.97
C GLY A 495 3.16 0.51 6.59
N ILE A 496 4.06 -0.07 5.80
CA ILE A 496 3.81 -0.64 4.46
C ILE A 496 3.39 0.44 3.43
N HIS A 497 3.60 1.69 3.77
CA HIS A 497 3.19 2.85 2.99
C HIS A 497 4.40 3.68 2.54
N GLU A 498 5.42 3.00 1.98
CA GLU A 498 6.65 3.64 1.52
C GLU A 498 6.34 4.68 0.44
N MET A 499 6.81 5.93 0.64
CA MET A 499 6.50 7.09 -0.20
C MET A 499 7.70 8.02 -0.40
N GLY A 500 7.61 8.90 -1.43
CA GLY A 500 8.37 10.14 -1.52
C GLY A 500 9.68 10.11 -2.31
N THR A 501 10.20 8.94 -2.65
CA THR A 501 11.54 8.77 -3.25
C THR A 501 11.73 9.37 -4.64
N ALA A 502 10.64 9.67 -5.35
CA ALA A 502 10.64 10.37 -6.65
C ALA A 502 9.50 11.40 -6.68
N ARG A 503 9.41 12.22 -5.63
CA ARG A 503 8.25 13.09 -5.37
C ARG A 503 7.88 14.02 -6.54
N MET A 504 6.57 14.26 -6.67
CA MET A 504 6.02 15.27 -7.56
C MET A 504 6.32 16.69 -7.05
N GLY A 505 6.39 17.65 -7.95
CA GLY A 505 6.52 19.07 -7.61
C GLY A 505 6.49 19.96 -8.87
N ARG A 506 6.40 21.27 -8.66
CA ARG A 506 6.35 22.26 -9.75
C ARG A 506 7.72 22.59 -10.32
N ASP A 507 8.74 22.61 -9.46
CA ASP A 507 10.10 23.01 -9.82
C ASP A 507 10.98 21.77 -10.05
N PRO A 508 11.52 21.57 -11.27
CA PRO A 508 12.42 20.46 -11.59
C PRO A 508 13.74 20.47 -10.80
N LYS A 509 14.05 21.55 -10.09
CA LYS A 509 15.23 21.64 -9.21
C LYS A 509 14.98 21.02 -7.81
N SER A 510 13.73 20.83 -7.42
CA SER A 510 13.35 20.32 -6.10
C SER A 510 12.48 19.08 -6.15
N SER A 511 12.14 18.58 -7.34
CA SER A 511 11.31 17.39 -7.54
C SER A 511 11.79 16.55 -8.73
N VAL A 512 11.35 15.31 -8.77
CA VAL A 512 11.65 14.37 -9.86
C VAL A 512 10.54 14.38 -10.92
N LEU A 513 9.28 14.50 -10.45
CA LEU A 513 8.09 14.40 -11.29
C LEU A 513 7.34 15.74 -11.34
N ASN A 514 6.67 15.98 -12.47
CA ASN A 514 5.75 17.10 -12.64
C ASN A 514 4.32 16.77 -12.15
N GLU A 515 3.37 17.67 -12.39
CA GLU A 515 1.96 17.53 -12.02
C GLU A 515 1.23 16.38 -12.70
N TRP A 516 1.78 15.81 -13.76
CA TRP A 516 1.22 14.68 -14.51
C TRP A 516 1.89 13.34 -14.18
N ASN A 517 2.70 13.30 -13.12
CA ASN A 517 3.50 12.12 -12.76
C ASN A 517 4.60 11.77 -13.80
N GLN A 518 4.94 12.68 -14.73
CA GLN A 518 6.03 12.49 -15.67
C GLN A 518 7.36 12.88 -15.03
N ILE A 519 8.44 12.18 -15.36
CA ILE A 519 9.79 12.65 -15.07
C ILE A 519 10.01 13.99 -15.81
N HIS A 520 10.43 15.03 -15.10
CA HIS A 520 10.59 16.37 -15.68
C HIS A 520 11.42 16.41 -16.96
N SER A 521 12.53 15.66 -16.98
CA SER A 521 13.47 15.60 -18.09
C SER A 521 13.25 14.45 -19.08
N VAL A 522 12.30 13.53 -18.80
CA VAL A 522 11.99 12.37 -19.65
C VAL A 522 10.49 12.16 -19.68
N LYS A 523 9.80 12.98 -20.46
CA LYS A 523 8.34 13.13 -20.40
C LYS A 523 7.52 11.90 -20.77
N ASN A 524 8.11 10.91 -21.41
CA ASN A 524 7.41 9.66 -21.73
C ASN A 524 7.59 8.55 -20.68
N VAL A 525 8.15 8.90 -19.51
CA VAL A 525 8.23 8.00 -18.35
C VAL A 525 7.39 8.56 -17.20
N PHE A 526 6.50 7.72 -16.66
CA PHE A 526 5.55 8.04 -15.61
C PHE A 526 5.82 7.20 -14.37
N VAL A 527 5.68 7.80 -13.19
CA VAL A 527 5.77 7.13 -11.89
C VAL A 527 4.52 7.45 -11.08
N THR A 528 3.71 6.44 -10.75
CA THR A 528 2.40 6.63 -10.10
C THR A 528 2.18 5.75 -8.87
N ASP A 529 3.21 5.06 -8.41
CA ASP A 529 3.21 4.37 -7.11
C ASP A 529 3.63 5.30 -5.97
N GLY A 530 3.90 4.76 -4.78
CA GLY A 530 4.26 5.56 -3.61
C GLY A 530 5.46 6.49 -3.81
N ALA A 531 6.35 6.20 -4.77
CA ALA A 531 7.51 7.05 -5.04
C ALA A 531 7.12 8.49 -5.43
N CYS A 532 5.97 8.68 -6.07
CA CYS A 532 5.51 9.99 -6.56
C CYS A 532 5.00 10.94 -5.48
N MET A 533 4.70 10.44 -4.28
CA MET A 533 4.03 11.21 -3.23
C MET A 533 4.90 12.36 -2.70
N THR A 534 4.28 13.52 -2.52
CA THR A 534 4.93 14.74 -2.03
C THR A 534 4.85 14.84 -0.50
N SER A 535 3.76 14.36 0.09
CA SER A 535 3.57 14.17 1.54
C SER A 535 2.77 12.89 1.77
N SER A 536 2.83 12.33 2.98
CA SER A 536 2.18 11.06 3.28
C SER A 536 0.71 11.20 3.68
N ALA A 537 0.33 12.34 4.28
CA ALA A 537 -0.93 12.48 5.00
C ALA A 537 -1.09 11.38 6.08
N CYS A 538 -2.27 11.21 6.69
CA CYS A 538 -2.50 10.11 7.63
C CYS A 538 -3.45 9.03 7.08
N GLN A 539 -3.99 9.23 5.88
CA GLN A 539 -4.87 8.29 5.20
C GLN A 539 -4.05 7.21 4.50
N ASN A 540 -4.55 5.97 4.51
CA ASN A 540 -3.93 4.86 3.77
C ASN A 540 -3.85 5.22 2.27
N PRO A 541 -2.67 5.17 1.63
CA PRO A 541 -2.42 5.89 0.38
C PRO A 541 -2.87 5.15 -0.88
N SER A 542 -3.28 3.87 -0.80
CA SER A 542 -3.53 3.04 -1.98
C SER A 542 -4.60 3.60 -2.93
N LEU A 543 -5.66 4.21 -2.39
CA LEU A 543 -6.70 4.85 -3.21
C LEU A 543 -6.13 6.03 -4.01
N THR A 544 -5.22 6.80 -3.40
CA THR A 544 -4.53 7.93 -4.05
C THR A 544 -3.62 7.44 -5.17
N TYR A 545 -2.87 6.35 -4.97
CA TYR A 545 -2.04 5.76 -6.03
C TYR A 545 -2.88 5.34 -7.23
N MET A 546 -4.03 4.70 -6.99
CA MET A 546 -4.95 4.27 -8.06
C MET A 546 -5.50 5.48 -8.83
N ALA A 547 -5.91 6.53 -8.13
CA ALA A 547 -6.46 7.75 -8.74
C ALA A 547 -5.40 8.52 -9.56
N LEU A 548 -4.19 8.68 -9.02
CA LEU A 548 -3.07 9.28 -9.73
C LEU A 548 -2.69 8.48 -10.97
N THR A 549 -2.73 7.14 -10.88
CA THR A 549 -2.41 6.27 -12.02
C THR A 549 -3.45 6.40 -13.13
N ALA A 550 -4.74 6.37 -12.80
CA ALA A 550 -5.80 6.54 -13.79
C ALA A 550 -5.71 7.91 -14.49
N ARG A 551 -5.46 8.97 -13.72
CA ARG A 551 -5.24 10.32 -14.23
C ARG A 551 -4.03 10.40 -15.17
N ALA A 552 -2.89 9.85 -14.76
CA ALA A 552 -1.67 9.87 -15.54
C ALA A 552 -1.78 9.04 -16.83
N ALA A 553 -2.43 7.88 -16.77
CA ALA A 553 -2.64 7.03 -17.94
C ALA A 553 -3.56 7.69 -18.99
N ASN A 554 -4.59 8.40 -18.52
CA ASN A 554 -5.45 9.18 -19.41
C ASN A 554 -4.64 10.29 -20.09
N TYR A 555 -3.89 11.08 -19.32
CA TYR A 555 -3.04 12.13 -19.84
C TYR A 555 -2.00 11.59 -20.83
N ALA A 556 -1.29 10.50 -20.48
CA ALA A 556 -0.29 9.88 -21.33
C ALA A 556 -0.86 9.48 -22.70
N THR A 557 -2.05 8.88 -22.72
CA THR A 557 -2.72 8.47 -23.95
C THR A 557 -3.13 9.68 -24.81
N GLU A 558 -3.64 10.73 -24.19
CA GLU A 558 -3.98 11.97 -24.90
C GLU A 558 -2.75 12.63 -25.54
N GLN A 559 -1.62 12.71 -24.80
CA GLN A 559 -0.40 13.29 -25.33
C GLN A 559 0.21 12.44 -26.45
N LEU A 560 0.18 11.09 -26.28
CA LEU A 560 0.64 10.18 -27.32
C LEU A 560 -0.18 10.33 -28.62
N ASN A 561 -1.50 10.46 -28.51
CA ASN A 561 -2.38 10.65 -29.67
C ASN A 561 -2.17 12.00 -30.36
N LYS A 562 -1.69 13.03 -29.63
CA LYS A 562 -1.32 14.34 -30.18
C LYS A 562 0.08 14.34 -30.82
N GLY A 563 0.91 13.33 -30.56
CA GLY A 563 2.29 13.26 -31.00
C GLY A 563 3.26 14.04 -30.11
N ASP A 564 2.87 14.37 -28.89
CA ASP A 564 3.68 15.13 -27.93
C ASP A 564 4.60 14.23 -27.07
N LEU A 565 4.46 12.88 -27.17
CA LEU A 565 5.28 11.86 -26.50
C LEU A 565 5.96 10.90 -27.47
#